data_2ab4db7dae64e17e046cc935b9993582
#
_entry.id   2ab4db7dae64e17e046cc935b9993582
#
_cell.length_a   1.000
_cell.length_b   1.000
_cell.length_c   1.000
_cell.angle_alpha   90.00
_cell.angle_beta   90.00
_cell.angle_gamma   90.00
#
_symmetry.space_group_name_H-M   'P 1'
#
loop_
_entity.id
_entity.type
_entity.pdbx_description
1 polymer ?
#
loop_
_entity_poly.entity_id
_entity_poly.type
_entity_poly.pdbx_seq_one_letter_code
_entity_poly.pdbx_strand_id
1 'polypeptide(L)'
;LGIHLLPQVLKLVQKNKTTLIFTNTRAQCEIWFHRLLDADPNLAGNMAMHHGSIDKKIRLWVEEALREESLKVVVCTSSLDLGVDFSPVENCVQIGSPKGVGRFIQRAGRSGHRPKAGSAIHFLPTHAMELIESVALQRGIEQQQIEDRIPYLNAYDVVLQFLMTLAVGSGFHPKKILPIIQSTFCFQTLDNERWQWMINFLVKGSQSLEHYDEYKKVTVLEDGSLKVLNKGIAMRHRLSMGTIVSDANLKVRYQKGGYLGTVEEWFVAKLKPGDVFTFSGRNLELIRMHNMEVIVRKSKSKKSRIPAWMGGRMSFSAHLSDLLKKALFDQRNQDTPEFKALAPVFRQQLKESIIPKPYQFLIERFKTKEGFHTVFYPFEGYAIHEALASLMAYRISLMSPITFSMSFNDYGFELLSDQAFSKEDFLDNNLLTLDYLHEDLEKSINISEMARRRFRDIAVISGLVFQGFPNKPIKAKHLQSGSQLFYDVFKDYEPDNLLYQQALEETFDHGMERGRMTQVFENIQEQNIVWRDCSQPTPFSFPLITDRIRSKLSSESVEDRIKKMYLQLEKVGQ
;
A
#
# COMPACT_ATOMS: atom_id res chain seq x y z
N LEU A 1 -11.84 -5.47 -12.68
CA LEU A 1 -11.93 -4.00 -12.70
C LEU A 1 -13.37 -3.47 -12.58
N GLY A 2 -14.38 -4.34 -12.49
CA GLY A 2 -15.79 -3.95 -12.33
C GLY A 2 -16.41 -3.19 -13.52
N ILE A 3 -15.74 -3.12 -14.66
CA ILE A 3 -16.19 -2.34 -15.84
C ILE A 3 -17.56 -2.81 -16.36
N HIS A 4 -17.92 -4.06 -16.16
CA HIS A 4 -19.25 -4.57 -16.52
C HIS A 4 -20.40 -3.88 -15.77
N LEU A 5 -20.09 -3.25 -14.63
CA LEU A 5 -21.04 -2.47 -13.82
C LEU A 5 -21.08 -0.98 -14.21
N LEU A 6 -20.39 -0.59 -15.28
CA LEU A 6 -20.40 0.78 -15.81
C LEU A 6 -21.82 1.34 -16.05
N PRO A 7 -22.80 0.56 -16.60
CA PRO A 7 -24.16 1.06 -16.77
C PRO A 7 -24.85 1.43 -15.44
N GLN A 8 -24.56 0.72 -14.37
CA GLN A 8 -25.09 1.02 -13.02
C GLN A 8 -24.49 2.30 -12.47
N VAL A 9 -23.18 2.51 -12.66
CA VAL A 9 -22.51 3.76 -12.26
C VAL A 9 -23.07 4.94 -13.05
N LEU A 10 -23.29 4.82 -14.35
CA LEU A 10 -23.89 5.87 -15.16
C LEU A 10 -25.31 6.24 -14.69
N LYS A 11 -26.14 5.25 -14.32
CA LYS A 11 -27.45 5.53 -13.72
C LYS A 11 -27.35 6.34 -12.44
N LEU A 12 -26.39 6.01 -11.56
CA LEU A 12 -26.14 6.77 -10.33
C LEU A 12 -25.67 8.21 -10.64
N VAL A 13 -24.77 8.36 -11.60
CA VAL A 13 -24.27 9.67 -12.05
C VAL A 13 -25.41 10.51 -12.65
N GLN A 14 -26.26 9.93 -13.49
CA GLN A 14 -27.38 10.65 -14.12
C GLN A 14 -28.41 11.11 -13.10
N LYS A 15 -28.69 10.29 -12.08
CA LYS A 15 -29.70 10.56 -11.05
C LYS A 15 -29.28 11.68 -10.10
N ASN A 16 -27.98 11.86 -9.85
CA ASN A 16 -27.45 12.80 -8.86
C ASN A 16 -26.83 14.03 -9.53
N LYS A 17 -26.82 15.16 -8.86
CA LYS A 17 -26.25 16.43 -9.36
C LYS A 17 -24.71 16.31 -9.41
N THR A 18 -24.09 15.84 -8.33
CA THR A 18 -22.63 15.64 -8.23
C THR A 18 -22.33 14.27 -7.63
N THR A 19 -21.42 13.52 -8.24
CA THR A 19 -20.98 12.19 -7.78
C THR A 19 -19.46 12.12 -7.68
N LEU A 20 -18.94 11.70 -6.53
CA LEU A 20 -17.54 11.30 -6.36
C LEU A 20 -17.39 9.79 -6.60
N ILE A 21 -16.44 9.41 -7.43
CA ILE A 21 -16.11 8.00 -7.69
C ILE A 21 -14.72 7.71 -7.16
N PHE A 22 -14.66 7.01 -6.04
CA PHE A 22 -13.41 6.62 -5.39
C PHE A 22 -12.86 5.33 -5.97
N THR A 23 -11.58 5.35 -6.31
CA THR A 23 -10.80 4.19 -6.74
C THR A 23 -9.58 3.99 -5.83
N ASN A 24 -9.04 2.78 -5.78
CA ASN A 24 -7.91 2.49 -4.89
C ASN A 24 -6.56 2.85 -5.51
N THR A 25 -6.48 2.96 -6.83
CA THR A 25 -5.23 3.26 -7.53
C THR A 25 -5.42 4.36 -8.57
N ARG A 26 -4.34 5.10 -8.83
CA ARG A 26 -4.30 6.12 -9.89
C ARG A 26 -4.61 5.52 -11.26
N ALA A 27 -4.14 4.28 -11.52
CA ALA A 27 -4.45 3.56 -12.75
C ALA A 27 -5.95 3.27 -12.92
N GLN A 28 -6.63 2.83 -11.85
CA GLN A 28 -8.08 2.64 -11.89
C GLN A 28 -8.82 3.97 -12.11
N CYS A 29 -8.34 5.05 -11.50
CA CYS A 29 -8.89 6.39 -11.69
C CYS A 29 -8.87 6.78 -13.19
N GLU A 30 -7.73 6.62 -13.86
CA GLU A 30 -7.57 6.89 -15.29
C GLU A 30 -8.50 5.99 -16.16
N ILE A 31 -8.55 4.67 -15.85
CA ILE A 31 -9.38 3.72 -16.59
C ILE A 31 -10.87 4.10 -16.48
N TRP A 32 -11.36 4.32 -15.27
CA TRP A 32 -12.76 4.65 -15.02
C TRP A 32 -13.16 5.99 -15.64
N PHE A 33 -12.26 6.98 -15.58
CA PHE A 33 -12.46 8.26 -16.23
C PHE A 33 -12.70 8.08 -17.74
N HIS A 34 -11.81 7.36 -18.42
CA HIS A 34 -11.95 7.12 -19.86
C HIS A 34 -13.21 6.32 -20.20
N ARG A 35 -13.49 5.26 -19.44
CA ARG A 35 -14.66 4.42 -19.69
C ARG A 35 -15.99 5.14 -19.51
N LEU A 36 -16.07 6.03 -18.52
CA LEU A 36 -17.25 6.87 -18.33
C LEU A 36 -17.41 7.86 -19.49
N LEU A 37 -16.34 8.48 -19.93
CA LEU A 37 -16.35 9.42 -21.05
C LEU A 37 -16.69 8.74 -22.39
N ASP A 38 -16.16 7.55 -22.62
CA ASP A 38 -16.48 6.75 -23.82
C ASP A 38 -17.96 6.33 -23.85
N ALA A 39 -18.53 6.03 -22.67
CA ALA A 39 -19.91 5.56 -22.57
C ALA A 39 -20.96 6.69 -22.57
N ASP A 40 -20.60 7.87 -22.07
CA ASP A 40 -21.44 9.08 -22.11
C ASP A 40 -20.58 10.31 -22.47
N PRO A 41 -20.47 10.64 -23.77
CA PRO A 41 -19.70 11.80 -24.22
C PRO A 41 -20.21 13.15 -23.69
N ASN A 42 -21.47 13.23 -23.21
CA ASN A 42 -22.04 14.46 -22.63
C ASN A 42 -21.39 14.83 -21.29
N LEU A 43 -20.66 13.90 -20.67
CA LEU A 43 -19.83 14.18 -19.49
C LEU A 43 -18.59 15.02 -19.81
N ALA A 44 -18.23 15.18 -21.09
CA ALA A 44 -17.12 16.03 -21.50
C ALA A 44 -17.32 17.48 -21.03
N GLY A 45 -16.34 18.01 -20.30
CA GLY A 45 -16.42 19.34 -19.68
C GLY A 45 -17.05 19.37 -18.28
N ASN A 46 -17.83 18.38 -17.90
CA ASN A 46 -18.48 18.26 -16.59
C ASN A 46 -17.89 17.15 -15.72
N MET A 47 -16.78 16.56 -16.15
CA MET A 47 -16.09 15.47 -15.44
C MET A 47 -14.61 15.77 -15.29
N ALA A 48 -14.05 15.45 -14.12
CA ALA A 48 -12.65 15.64 -13.81
C ALA A 48 -12.03 14.42 -13.09
N MET A 49 -10.71 14.41 -13.03
CA MET A 49 -9.94 13.45 -12.22
C MET A 49 -9.19 14.17 -11.09
N HIS A 50 -9.04 13.49 -9.96
CA HIS A 50 -8.25 13.99 -8.84
C HIS A 50 -7.42 12.90 -8.19
N HIS A 51 -6.10 12.94 -8.38
CA HIS A 51 -5.14 12.06 -7.70
C HIS A 51 -3.75 12.73 -7.58
N GLY A 52 -2.92 12.23 -6.67
CA GLY A 52 -1.66 12.87 -6.27
C GLY A 52 -0.64 13.10 -7.39
N SER A 53 -0.74 12.40 -8.54
CA SER A 53 0.18 12.57 -9.68
C SER A 53 -0.22 13.69 -10.64
N ILE A 54 -1.45 14.23 -10.55
CA ILE A 54 -1.91 15.35 -11.36
C ILE A 54 -1.30 16.65 -10.85
N ASP A 55 -1.05 17.60 -11.76
CA ASP A 55 -0.55 18.93 -11.42
C ASP A 55 -1.39 19.57 -10.30
N LYS A 56 -0.71 20.19 -9.34
CA LYS A 56 -1.36 20.85 -8.19
C LYS A 56 -2.38 21.90 -8.63
N LYS A 57 -2.10 22.68 -9.68
CA LYS A 57 -3.02 23.71 -10.18
C LYS A 57 -4.32 23.10 -10.69
N ILE A 58 -4.22 21.94 -11.41
CA ILE A 58 -5.40 21.22 -11.89
C ILE A 58 -6.19 20.66 -10.71
N ARG A 59 -5.52 20.11 -9.69
CA ARG A 59 -6.20 19.60 -8.50
C ARG A 59 -6.96 20.69 -7.75
N LEU A 60 -6.31 21.85 -7.52
CA LEU A 60 -6.96 23.01 -6.90
C LEU A 60 -8.15 23.51 -7.71
N TRP A 61 -8.05 23.51 -9.05
CA TRP A 61 -9.17 23.82 -9.92
C TRP A 61 -10.34 22.85 -9.76
N VAL A 62 -10.05 21.53 -9.66
CA VAL A 62 -11.10 20.51 -9.42
C VAL A 62 -11.78 20.72 -8.07
N GLU A 63 -11.02 21.04 -7.04
CA GLU A 63 -11.55 21.34 -5.70
C GLU A 63 -12.45 22.58 -5.71
N GLU A 64 -12.05 23.63 -6.42
CA GLU A 64 -12.87 24.85 -6.60
C GLU A 64 -14.14 24.55 -7.41
N ALA A 65 -14.00 23.84 -8.52
CA ALA A 65 -15.14 23.45 -9.37
C ALA A 65 -16.15 22.52 -8.64
N LEU A 66 -15.67 21.69 -7.70
CA LEU A 66 -16.55 20.93 -6.79
C LEU A 66 -17.28 21.88 -5.82
N ARG A 67 -16.58 22.89 -5.27
CA ARG A 67 -17.18 23.89 -4.37
C ARG A 67 -18.28 24.71 -5.06
N GLU A 68 -18.06 25.04 -6.33
CA GLU A 68 -19.02 25.75 -7.18
C GLU A 68 -20.14 24.86 -7.75
N GLU A 69 -20.13 23.56 -7.45
CA GLU A 69 -21.05 22.56 -7.97
C GLU A 69 -21.09 22.50 -9.53
N SER A 70 -19.99 22.88 -10.18
CA SER A 70 -19.89 22.93 -11.64
C SER A 70 -19.51 21.59 -12.28
N LEU A 71 -19.06 20.60 -11.49
CA LEU A 71 -18.71 19.24 -11.95
C LEU A 71 -19.80 18.25 -11.58
N LYS A 72 -20.19 17.44 -12.55
CA LYS A 72 -21.11 16.31 -12.36
C LYS A 72 -20.46 15.07 -11.80
N VAL A 73 -19.21 14.81 -12.21
CA VAL A 73 -18.44 13.62 -11.79
C VAL A 73 -16.99 13.97 -11.51
N VAL A 74 -16.47 13.48 -10.39
CA VAL A 74 -15.03 13.47 -10.14
C VAL A 74 -14.59 12.05 -9.82
N VAL A 75 -13.71 11.50 -10.65
CA VAL A 75 -13.05 10.20 -10.38
C VAL A 75 -11.78 10.48 -9.61
N CYS A 76 -11.63 9.89 -8.43
CA CYS A 76 -10.55 10.22 -7.51
C CYS A 76 -9.97 8.99 -6.81
N THR A 77 -8.83 9.21 -6.15
CA THR A 77 -8.23 8.27 -5.20
C THR A 77 -8.38 8.82 -3.77
N SER A 78 -7.58 8.33 -2.83
CA SER A 78 -7.53 8.86 -1.45
C SER A 78 -7.20 10.36 -1.34
N SER A 79 -6.89 11.02 -2.44
CA SER A 79 -6.59 12.45 -2.48
C SER A 79 -7.78 13.37 -2.10
N LEU A 80 -9.00 12.82 -2.09
CA LEU A 80 -10.21 13.50 -1.61
C LEU A 80 -10.82 12.82 -0.37
N ASP A 81 -10.12 11.85 0.24
CA ASP A 81 -10.58 11.21 1.49
C ASP A 81 -10.60 12.20 2.66
N LEU A 82 -9.61 13.10 2.74
CA LEU A 82 -9.39 14.02 3.86
C LEU A 82 -8.94 15.41 3.40
N GLY A 83 -9.18 16.42 4.26
CA GLY A 83 -8.50 17.71 4.21
C GLY A 83 -8.97 18.68 3.13
N VAL A 84 -10.07 18.42 2.46
CA VAL A 84 -10.61 19.29 1.42
C VAL A 84 -12.00 19.77 1.84
N ASP A 85 -12.15 21.10 1.91
CA ASP A 85 -13.42 21.75 2.17
C ASP A 85 -14.07 22.13 0.83
N PHE A 86 -14.96 21.27 0.35
CA PHE A 86 -15.80 21.52 -0.81
C PHE A 86 -17.26 21.27 -0.46
N SER A 87 -18.14 21.88 -1.27
CA SER A 87 -19.59 21.68 -1.10
C SER A 87 -19.95 20.20 -1.11
N PRO A 88 -20.92 19.80 -0.28
CA PRO A 88 -21.29 18.40 -0.16
C PRO A 88 -21.77 17.86 -1.50
N VAL A 89 -21.17 16.74 -1.89
CA VAL A 89 -21.66 15.98 -3.06
C VAL A 89 -22.90 15.19 -2.67
N GLU A 90 -23.74 14.92 -3.61
CA GLU A 90 -24.98 14.16 -3.33
C GLU A 90 -24.72 12.67 -3.17
N ASN A 91 -23.69 12.15 -3.83
CA ASN A 91 -23.45 10.73 -3.88
C ASN A 91 -21.97 10.38 -3.98
N CYS A 92 -21.59 9.28 -3.33
CA CYS A 92 -20.27 8.66 -3.45
C CYS A 92 -20.40 7.24 -4.01
N VAL A 93 -19.47 6.85 -4.86
CA VAL A 93 -19.32 5.47 -5.37
C VAL A 93 -17.93 4.99 -5.01
N GLN A 94 -17.84 3.86 -4.32
CA GLN A 94 -16.60 3.17 -4.01
C GLN A 94 -16.39 2.02 -4.98
N ILE A 95 -15.39 2.08 -5.83
CA ILE A 95 -15.03 1.01 -6.76
C ILE A 95 -13.98 0.10 -6.13
N GLY A 96 -14.37 -1.16 -5.95
CA GLY A 96 -13.55 -2.16 -5.28
C GLY A 96 -13.43 -1.96 -3.77
N SER A 97 -12.75 -2.87 -3.10
CA SER A 97 -12.60 -2.88 -1.65
C SER A 97 -12.00 -1.57 -1.10
N PRO A 98 -12.60 -0.92 -0.10
CA PRO A 98 -12.03 0.26 0.57
C PRO A 98 -10.85 -0.09 1.48
N LYS A 99 -10.62 -1.38 1.75
CA LYS A 99 -9.56 -1.95 2.61
C LYS A 99 -9.72 -1.67 4.11
N GLY A 100 -10.82 -1.03 4.50
CA GLY A 100 -11.13 -0.74 5.89
C GLY A 100 -12.47 -0.03 6.05
N VAL A 101 -13.11 -0.24 7.21
CA VAL A 101 -14.41 0.35 7.57
C VAL A 101 -14.30 1.85 7.73
N GLY A 102 -13.27 2.33 8.46
CA GLY A 102 -13.06 3.75 8.71
C GLY A 102 -12.89 4.55 7.42
N ARG A 103 -12.14 4.02 6.44
CA ARG A 103 -12.01 4.67 5.13
C ARG A 103 -13.32 4.70 4.37
N PHE A 104 -14.10 3.63 4.43
CA PHE A 104 -15.41 3.60 3.78
C PHE A 104 -16.34 4.67 4.35
N ILE A 105 -16.37 4.81 5.70
CA ILE A 105 -17.13 5.85 6.40
C ILE A 105 -16.62 7.26 6.04
N GLN A 106 -15.30 7.47 6.01
CA GLN A 106 -14.70 8.75 5.62
C GLN A 106 -15.13 9.19 4.22
N ARG A 107 -15.17 8.24 3.25
CA ARG A 107 -15.65 8.47 1.88
C ARG A 107 -17.15 8.73 1.84
N ALA A 108 -17.94 7.98 2.60
CA ALA A 108 -19.36 8.23 2.77
C ALA A 108 -19.62 9.64 3.30
N GLY A 109 -18.81 10.09 4.26
CA GLY A 109 -18.87 11.43 4.83
C GLY A 109 -18.54 12.58 3.85
N ARG A 110 -18.12 12.30 2.60
CA ARG A 110 -18.04 13.32 1.54
C ARG A 110 -19.40 13.65 0.93
N SER A 111 -20.43 12.87 1.22
CA SER A 111 -21.81 13.11 0.79
C SER A 111 -22.69 13.55 1.96
N GLY A 112 -23.81 14.20 1.67
CA GLY A 112 -24.86 14.43 2.66
C GLY A 112 -24.63 15.57 3.65
N HIS A 113 -23.71 16.49 3.45
CA HIS A 113 -23.45 17.63 4.37
C HIS A 113 -24.55 18.69 4.41
N ARG A 114 -25.71 18.46 3.79
CA ARG A 114 -26.88 19.36 3.93
C ARG A 114 -27.64 19.03 5.20
N PRO A 115 -28.20 20.01 5.92
CA PRO A 115 -29.04 19.74 7.08
C PRO A 115 -30.15 18.74 6.73
N LYS A 116 -30.26 17.65 7.50
CA LYS A 116 -31.22 16.54 7.30
C LYS A 116 -30.97 15.62 6.11
N ALA A 117 -29.89 15.76 5.35
CA ALA A 117 -29.50 14.81 4.31
C ALA A 117 -28.65 13.68 4.92
N GLY A 118 -28.97 12.43 4.60
CA GLY A 118 -28.12 11.28 4.95
C GLY A 118 -26.93 11.17 4.01
N SER A 119 -25.79 10.68 4.53
CA SER A 119 -24.65 10.31 3.68
C SER A 119 -24.98 9.08 2.83
N ALA A 120 -24.64 9.11 1.55
CA ALA A 120 -24.88 8.01 0.62
C ALA A 120 -23.57 7.57 -0.06
N ILE A 121 -23.22 6.30 0.09
CA ILE A 121 -22.13 5.67 -0.64
C ILE A 121 -22.56 4.34 -1.21
N HIS A 122 -22.23 4.10 -2.47
CA HIS A 122 -22.51 2.84 -3.17
C HIS A 122 -21.21 2.06 -3.34
N PHE A 123 -21.16 0.85 -2.80
CA PHE A 123 -20.05 -0.05 -2.99
C PHE A 123 -20.22 -0.83 -4.30
N LEU A 124 -19.25 -0.72 -5.21
CA LEU A 124 -19.23 -1.38 -6.50
C LEU A 124 -18.16 -2.47 -6.51
N PRO A 125 -18.54 -3.75 -6.37
CA PRO A 125 -17.58 -4.84 -6.35
C PRO A 125 -16.91 -5.03 -7.72
N THR A 126 -15.63 -5.35 -7.71
CA THR A 126 -14.84 -5.63 -8.93
C THR A 126 -14.69 -7.12 -9.21
N HIS A 127 -14.98 -7.96 -8.21
CA HIS A 127 -15.06 -9.42 -8.31
C HIS A 127 -15.97 -9.98 -7.20
N ALA A 128 -16.32 -11.26 -7.33
CA ALA A 128 -17.33 -11.90 -6.50
C ALA A 128 -17.02 -11.87 -4.98
N MET A 129 -15.76 -12.07 -4.57
CA MET A 129 -15.40 -12.09 -3.15
C MET A 129 -15.64 -10.74 -2.45
N GLU A 130 -15.60 -9.61 -3.18
CA GLU A 130 -15.92 -8.30 -2.62
C GLU A 130 -17.39 -8.15 -2.19
N LEU A 131 -18.28 -9.06 -2.60
CA LEU A 131 -19.65 -9.12 -2.05
C LEU A 131 -19.66 -9.56 -0.58
N ILE A 132 -18.73 -10.42 -0.17
CA ILE A 132 -18.56 -10.79 1.24
C ILE A 132 -18.05 -9.58 2.03
N GLU A 133 -17.13 -8.80 1.43
CA GLU A 133 -16.66 -7.55 2.04
C GLU A 133 -17.79 -6.53 2.22
N SER A 134 -18.74 -6.46 1.26
CA SER A 134 -19.91 -5.59 1.38
C SER A 134 -20.68 -5.88 2.66
N VAL A 135 -20.95 -7.16 2.94
CA VAL A 135 -21.61 -7.58 4.19
C VAL A 135 -20.75 -7.30 5.42
N ALA A 136 -19.44 -7.53 5.33
CA ALA A 136 -18.51 -7.23 6.41
C ALA A 136 -18.47 -5.74 6.74
N LEU A 137 -18.44 -4.87 5.74
CA LEU A 137 -18.48 -3.41 5.89
C LEU A 137 -19.79 -2.94 6.53
N GLN A 138 -20.95 -3.45 6.08
CA GLN A 138 -22.25 -3.12 6.66
C GLN A 138 -22.28 -3.45 8.16
N ARG A 139 -21.81 -4.65 8.53
CA ARG A 139 -21.72 -5.06 9.93
C ARG A 139 -20.76 -4.22 10.75
N GLY A 140 -19.58 -3.89 10.19
CA GLY A 140 -18.62 -3.02 10.86
C GLY A 140 -19.20 -1.65 11.16
N ILE A 141 -19.99 -1.09 10.24
CA ILE A 141 -20.68 0.20 10.44
C ILE A 141 -21.76 0.07 11.52
N GLU A 142 -22.62 -0.96 11.43
CA GLU A 142 -23.70 -1.20 12.41
C GLU A 142 -23.16 -1.41 13.84
N GLN A 143 -22.02 -2.08 13.96
CA GLN A 143 -21.37 -2.35 15.24
C GLN A 143 -20.41 -1.24 15.69
N GLN A 144 -20.29 -0.16 14.91
CA GLN A 144 -19.35 0.95 15.16
C GLN A 144 -17.90 0.50 15.33
N GLN A 145 -17.52 -0.58 14.66
CA GLN A 145 -16.16 -1.12 14.68
C GLN A 145 -15.31 -0.42 13.63
N ILE A 146 -14.45 0.49 14.09
CA ILE A 146 -13.51 1.24 13.26
C ILE A 146 -12.10 0.77 13.60
N GLU A 147 -11.21 0.77 12.61
CA GLU A 147 -9.83 0.35 12.78
C GLU A 147 -9.08 1.20 13.76
N ASP A 148 -8.40 0.56 14.70
CA ASP A 148 -7.37 1.17 15.51
C ASP A 148 -6.05 1.29 14.73
N ARG A 149 -5.28 2.30 15.05
CA ARG A 149 -3.92 2.45 14.54
C ARG A 149 -2.93 2.23 15.66
N ILE A 150 -1.99 1.33 15.43
CA ILE A 150 -0.83 1.18 16.30
C ILE A 150 0.09 2.38 16.01
N PRO A 151 0.36 3.24 17.01
CA PRO A 151 1.29 4.35 16.81
C PRO A 151 2.72 3.85 16.60
N TYR A 152 3.54 4.66 15.93
CA TYR A 152 4.98 4.40 15.87
C TYR A 152 5.56 4.59 17.28
N LEU A 153 6.24 3.58 17.78
CA LEU A 153 7.00 3.65 19.04
C LEU A 153 8.47 3.92 18.73
N ASN A 154 9.15 4.63 19.61
CA ASN A 154 10.60 4.85 19.51
C ASN A 154 11.06 5.46 18.16
N ALA A 155 10.28 6.38 17.58
CA ALA A 155 10.68 7.11 16.37
C ALA A 155 11.80 8.11 16.68
N TYR A 156 13.03 7.61 16.83
CA TYR A 156 14.20 8.40 17.23
C TYR A 156 14.56 9.52 16.26
N ASP A 157 14.32 9.33 14.97
CA ASP A 157 14.49 10.33 13.91
C ASP A 157 13.65 11.58 14.18
N VAL A 158 12.40 11.41 14.64
CA VAL A 158 11.48 12.51 15.00
C VAL A 158 11.98 13.24 16.25
N VAL A 159 12.47 12.51 17.27
CA VAL A 159 13.06 13.13 18.47
C VAL A 159 14.30 13.92 18.10
N LEU A 160 15.20 13.36 17.30
CA LEU A 160 16.40 14.05 16.84
C LEU A 160 16.04 15.33 16.07
N GLN A 161 15.02 15.29 15.20
CA GLN A 161 14.54 16.48 14.50
C GLN A 161 13.94 17.52 15.48
N PHE A 162 13.19 17.09 16.49
CA PHE A 162 12.64 17.96 17.53
C PHE A 162 13.75 18.63 18.34
N LEU A 163 14.74 17.85 18.82
CA LEU A 163 15.90 18.39 19.55
C LEU A 163 16.70 19.38 18.71
N MET A 164 16.89 19.10 17.41
CA MET A 164 17.50 20.04 16.48
C MET A 164 16.69 21.32 16.34
N THR A 165 15.36 21.25 16.33
CA THR A 165 14.48 22.42 16.28
C THR A 165 14.68 23.31 17.52
N LEU A 166 14.76 22.71 18.71
CA LEU A 166 15.04 23.43 19.95
C LEU A 166 16.44 24.06 19.93
N ALA A 167 17.45 23.30 19.46
CA ALA A 167 18.84 23.75 19.40
C ALA A 167 19.04 24.92 18.39
N VAL A 168 18.31 24.91 17.28
CA VAL A 168 18.31 26.00 16.27
C VAL A 168 17.59 27.25 16.79
N GLY A 169 16.67 27.08 17.71
CA GLY A 169 15.97 28.16 18.40
C GLY A 169 16.79 28.79 19.52
N SER A 170 16.27 28.75 20.73
CA SER A 170 16.92 29.29 21.94
C SER A 170 18.01 28.38 22.52
N GLY A 171 18.10 27.12 22.06
CA GLY A 171 18.85 26.05 22.74
C GLY A 171 18.00 25.32 23.77
N PHE A 172 18.51 24.21 24.31
CA PHE A 172 17.80 23.43 25.31
C PHE A 172 18.76 22.71 26.30
N HIS A 173 18.24 22.46 27.50
CA HIS A 173 18.94 21.63 28.50
C HIS A 173 18.41 20.19 28.44
N PRO A 174 19.25 19.17 28.17
CA PRO A 174 18.82 17.77 28.05
C PRO A 174 17.99 17.26 29.23
N LYS A 175 18.42 17.60 30.47
CA LYS A 175 17.72 17.20 31.72
C LYS A 175 16.29 17.76 31.82
N LYS A 176 15.98 18.91 31.18
CA LYS A 176 14.64 19.49 31.20
C LYS A 176 13.74 18.90 30.11
N ILE A 177 14.32 18.45 28.99
CA ILE A 177 13.55 17.98 27.84
C ILE A 177 13.21 16.49 27.95
N LEU A 178 14.09 15.67 28.53
CA LEU A 178 13.85 14.22 28.69
C LEU A 178 12.48 13.90 29.33
N PRO A 179 12.11 14.50 30.50
CA PRO A 179 10.81 14.19 31.10
C PRO A 179 9.60 14.56 30.20
N ILE A 180 9.74 15.62 29.38
CA ILE A 180 8.71 16.04 28.44
C ILE A 180 8.53 14.98 27.34
N ILE A 181 9.63 14.45 26.79
CA ILE A 181 9.59 13.39 25.78
C ILE A 181 8.99 12.12 26.38
N GLN A 182 9.45 11.70 27.56
CA GLN A 182 8.94 10.52 28.26
C GLN A 182 7.46 10.61 28.66
N SER A 183 6.89 11.81 28.77
CA SER A 183 5.46 12.00 29.02
C SER A 183 4.58 11.67 27.82
N THR A 184 5.18 11.53 26.62
CA THR A 184 4.44 11.16 25.40
C THR A 184 4.31 9.65 25.28
N PHE A 185 3.19 9.17 24.73
CA PHE A 185 2.92 7.73 24.58
C PHE A 185 4.05 7.00 23.84
N CYS A 186 4.58 7.59 22.77
CA CYS A 186 5.58 6.96 21.91
C CYS A 186 6.95 6.75 22.58
N PHE A 187 7.24 7.46 23.68
CA PHE A 187 8.55 7.46 24.32
C PHE A 187 8.51 7.20 25.82
N GLN A 188 7.40 6.63 26.34
CA GLN A 188 7.28 6.26 27.77
C GLN A 188 8.37 5.29 28.23
N THR A 189 8.86 4.45 27.32
CA THR A 189 9.89 3.45 27.59
C THR A 189 11.30 3.90 27.24
N LEU A 190 11.48 5.20 26.92
CA LEU A 190 12.80 5.75 26.59
C LEU A 190 13.69 5.76 27.84
N ASP A 191 14.75 4.96 27.82
CA ASP A 191 15.74 4.87 28.87
C ASP A 191 16.86 5.93 28.76
N ASN A 192 17.69 6.00 29.78
CA ASN A 192 18.79 6.95 29.81
C ASN A 192 19.92 6.61 28.82
N GLU A 193 20.11 5.36 28.45
CA GLU A 193 21.15 4.94 27.52
C GLU A 193 20.82 5.42 26.11
N ARG A 194 19.58 5.16 25.61
CA ARG A 194 19.10 5.64 24.33
C ARG A 194 19.02 7.16 24.27
N TRP A 195 18.62 7.80 25.39
CA TRP A 195 18.66 9.26 25.50
C TRP A 195 20.06 9.82 25.35
N GLN A 196 21.05 9.24 26.07
CA GLN A 196 22.43 9.68 25.97
C GLN A 196 23.02 9.44 24.58
N TRP A 197 22.64 8.35 23.92
CA TRP A 197 23.02 8.10 22.55
C TRP A 197 22.51 9.22 21.61
N MET A 198 21.25 9.65 21.73
CA MET A 198 20.70 10.74 20.91
C MET A 198 21.40 12.07 21.14
N ILE A 199 21.73 12.39 22.39
CA ILE A 199 22.51 13.61 22.71
C ILE A 199 23.90 13.53 22.09
N ASN A 200 24.59 12.41 22.23
CA ASN A 200 25.91 12.19 21.66
C ASN A 200 25.88 12.26 20.14
N PHE A 201 24.83 11.70 19.51
CA PHE A 201 24.64 11.75 18.06
C PHE A 201 24.52 13.21 17.55
N LEU A 202 23.86 14.09 18.28
CA LEU A 202 23.76 15.50 17.92
C LEU A 202 25.08 16.27 18.12
N VAL A 203 25.84 15.93 19.16
CA VAL A 203 27.06 16.65 19.53
C VAL A 203 28.29 16.15 18.76
N LYS A 204 28.45 14.84 18.61
CA LYS A 204 29.62 14.21 18.02
C LYS A 204 29.40 13.54 16.66
N GLY A 205 28.15 13.35 16.27
CA GLY A 205 27.77 12.42 15.22
C GLY A 205 27.70 10.98 15.76
N SER A 206 27.50 10.01 14.89
CA SER A 206 27.66 8.61 15.24
C SER A 206 29.16 8.24 15.30
N GLN A 207 29.48 7.08 15.85
CA GLN A 207 30.86 6.60 15.95
C GLN A 207 31.57 6.58 14.59
N SER A 208 30.90 6.11 13.55
CA SER A 208 31.44 6.11 12.17
C SER A 208 31.53 7.50 11.54
N LEU A 209 30.86 8.50 12.09
CA LEU A 209 30.77 9.85 11.55
C LEU A 209 31.50 10.92 12.38
N GLU A 210 32.13 10.56 13.49
CA GLU A 210 32.74 11.53 14.43
C GLU A 210 33.88 12.36 13.84
N HIS A 211 34.52 11.87 12.77
CA HIS A 211 35.59 12.60 12.08
C HIS A 211 35.09 13.64 11.08
N TYR A 212 33.75 13.67 10.81
CA TYR A 212 33.15 14.60 9.85
C TYR A 212 32.42 15.73 10.57
N ASP A 213 32.94 16.94 10.51
CA ASP A 213 32.40 18.11 11.22
C ASP A 213 30.95 18.47 10.80
N GLU A 214 30.50 18.05 9.63
CA GLU A 214 29.13 18.30 9.17
C GLU A 214 28.08 17.53 9.99
N TYR A 215 28.45 16.44 10.67
CA TYR A 215 27.55 15.66 11.54
C TYR A 215 27.63 16.08 13.01
N LYS A 216 28.58 16.93 13.40
CA LYS A 216 28.62 17.60 14.71
C LYS A 216 27.69 18.82 14.68
N LYS A 217 26.40 18.59 14.93
CA LYS A 217 25.36 19.57 14.64
C LYS A 217 25.17 20.60 15.75
N VAL A 218 25.47 20.22 17.00
CA VAL A 218 25.12 20.97 18.21
C VAL A 218 26.35 21.16 19.07
N THR A 219 26.48 22.36 19.65
CA THR A 219 27.56 22.70 20.59
C THR A 219 27.01 22.74 22.01
N VAL A 220 27.75 22.17 22.96
CA VAL A 220 27.45 22.29 24.39
C VAL A 220 27.99 23.63 24.87
N LEU A 221 27.13 24.47 25.45
CA LEU A 221 27.51 25.76 26.05
C LEU A 221 27.96 25.59 27.49
N GLU A 222 28.56 26.65 28.08
CA GLU A 222 29.09 26.64 29.43
C GLU A 222 28.02 26.32 30.50
N ASP A 223 26.77 26.70 30.26
CA ASP A 223 25.64 26.41 31.15
C ASP A 223 25.08 24.98 30.98
N GLY A 224 25.70 24.17 30.12
CA GLY A 224 25.27 22.82 29.80
C GLY A 224 24.07 22.77 28.82
N SER A 225 23.63 23.88 28.27
CA SER A 225 22.64 23.90 27.22
C SER A 225 23.25 23.51 25.87
N LEU A 226 22.40 22.96 25.00
CA LEU A 226 22.73 22.54 23.64
C LEU A 226 22.20 23.53 22.64
N LYS A 227 23.07 24.03 21.74
CA LYS A 227 22.68 25.04 20.73
C LYS A 227 23.38 24.84 19.40
N VAL A 228 22.72 25.16 18.31
CA VAL A 228 23.30 25.20 16.96
C VAL A 228 23.92 26.56 16.73
N LEU A 229 25.23 26.64 16.60
CA LEU A 229 25.96 27.88 16.32
C LEU A 229 26.22 28.08 14.82
N ASN A 230 26.32 27.00 14.06
CA ASN A 230 26.58 27.03 12.62
C ASN A 230 25.31 27.44 11.83
N LYS A 231 25.37 28.61 11.18
CA LYS A 231 24.26 29.15 10.37
C LYS A 231 23.85 28.23 9.22
N GLY A 232 24.82 27.49 8.62
CA GLY A 232 24.55 26.54 7.54
C GLY A 232 23.74 25.33 8.00
N ILE A 233 24.08 24.79 9.17
CA ILE A 233 23.32 23.68 9.81
C ILE A 233 21.91 24.16 10.17
N ALA A 234 21.79 25.34 10.79
CA ALA A 234 20.48 25.92 11.12
C ALA A 234 19.60 26.16 9.87
N MET A 235 20.16 26.62 8.77
CA MET A 235 19.45 26.83 7.52
C MET A 235 18.98 25.49 6.92
N ARG A 236 19.86 24.48 6.84
CA ARG A 236 19.51 23.14 6.34
C ARG A 236 18.35 22.55 7.14
N HIS A 237 18.40 22.64 8.46
CA HIS A 237 17.33 22.15 9.35
C HIS A 237 16.01 22.85 9.07
N ARG A 238 15.97 24.19 9.00
CA ARG A 238 14.74 24.96 8.71
C ARG A 238 14.11 24.64 7.38
N LEU A 239 14.91 24.23 6.39
CA LEU A 239 14.45 23.87 5.05
C LEU A 239 13.99 22.40 4.93
N SER A 240 14.31 21.55 5.91
CA SER A 240 14.02 20.11 5.87
C SER A 240 13.20 19.60 7.05
N MET A 241 12.61 20.50 7.84
CA MET A 241 11.70 20.10 8.93
C MET A 241 10.46 19.41 8.36
N GLY A 242 10.05 18.33 9.01
CA GLY A 242 8.84 17.58 8.70
C GLY A 242 9.11 16.08 8.55
N THR A 243 8.05 15.30 8.63
CA THR A 243 8.10 13.83 8.58
C THR A 243 7.63 13.27 7.24
N ILE A 244 7.25 14.14 6.29
CA ILE A 244 6.82 13.73 4.95
C ILE A 244 8.02 13.85 4.01
N VAL A 245 8.58 12.69 3.65
CA VAL A 245 9.71 12.60 2.70
C VAL A 245 9.16 12.44 1.29
N SER A 246 9.74 13.18 0.34
CA SER A 246 9.30 13.13 -1.05
C SER A 246 9.74 11.84 -1.75
N ASP A 247 8.81 11.19 -2.45
CA ASP A 247 9.09 10.05 -3.32
C ASP A 247 9.88 10.46 -4.57
N ALA A 248 10.65 9.49 -5.12
CA ALA A 248 11.37 9.64 -6.38
C ALA A 248 10.41 9.60 -7.58
N ASN A 249 9.84 10.75 -7.91
CA ASN A 249 8.93 10.89 -9.05
C ASN A 249 9.55 11.69 -10.17
N LEU A 250 9.34 11.24 -11.43
CA LEU A 250 9.76 11.96 -12.64
C LEU A 250 8.66 12.94 -13.07
N LYS A 251 9.06 14.14 -13.45
CA LYS A 251 8.13 15.17 -13.97
C LYS A 251 7.76 14.88 -15.41
N VAL A 252 6.46 14.80 -15.70
CA VAL A 252 5.94 14.65 -17.08
C VAL A 252 5.70 16.03 -17.67
N ARG A 253 6.33 16.31 -18.84
CA ARG A 253 6.21 17.59 -19.54
C ARG A 253 6.01 17.39 -21.04
N TYR A 254 5.27 18.29 -21.65
CA TYR A 254 5.23 18.37 -23.10
C TYR A 254 6.56 18.88 -23.67
N GLN A 255 6.89 18.44 -24.88
CA GLN A 255 8.08 18.90 -25.61
C GLN A 255 8.15 20.43 -25.76
N LYS A 256 7.01 21.09 -25.93
CA LYS A 256 6.91 22.56 -26.06
C LYS A 256 6.77 23.28 -24.71
N GLY A 257 7.08 22.62 -23.59
CA GLY A 257 6.81 23.13 -22.25
C GLY A 257 5.40 22.73 -21.78
N GLY A 258 5.06 23.02 -20.55
CA GLY A 258 3.80 22.59 -19.91
C GLY A 258 3.97 21.33 -19.09
N TYR A 259 3.85 21.50 -17.79
CA TYR A 259 3.92 20.43 -16.80
C TYR A 259 2.57 19.74 -16.72
N LEU A 260 2.56 18.41 -16.64
CA LEU A 260 1.36 17.59 -16.58
C LEU A 260 1.17 16.91 -15.21
N GLY A 261 2.26 16.63 -14.50
CA GLY A 261 2.24 15.91 -13.23
C GLY A 261 3.50 15.06 -13.06
N THR A 262 3.40 14.04 -12.20
CA THR A 262 4.53 13.15 -11.89
C THR A 262 4.17 11.69 -12.16
N VAL A 263 5.18 10.91 -12.53
CA VAL A 263 5.09 9.47 -12.74
C VAL A 263 6.28 8.78 -12.07
N GLU A 264 6.09 7.57 -11.58
CA GLU A 264 7.16 6.80 -10.92
C GLU A 264 8.24 6.38 -11.92
N GLU A 265 9.50 6.49 -11.49
CA GLU A 265 10.68 6.20 -12.33
C GLU A 265 10.64 4.79 -12.92
N TRP A 266 10.28 3.78 -12.12
CA TRP A 266 10.26 2.39 -12.56
C TRP A 266 9.26 2.09 -13.70
N PHE A 267 8.15 2.81 -13.76
CA PHE A 267 7.20 2.67 -14.88
C PHE A 267 7.83 3.17 -16.17
N VAL A 268 8.44 4.35 -16.10
CA VAL A 268 9.03 4.99 -17.29
C VAL A 268 10.30 4.28 -17.73
N ALA A 269 11.05 3.66 -16.80
CA ALA A 269 12.22 2.85 -17.12
C ALA A 269 11.90 1.65 -18.03
N LYS A 270 10.64 1.20 -18.07
CA LYS A 270 10.16 0.13 -18.96
C LYS A 270 9.65 0.62 -20.31
N LEU A 271 9.59 1.93 -20.52
CA LEU A 271 9.14 2.54 -21.76
C LEU A 271 10.32 2.87 -22.67
N LYS A 272 10.10 2.70 -23.96
CA LYS A 272 11.04 3.14 -25.01
C LYS A 272 10.50 4.41 -25.69
N PRO A 273 11.36 5.28 -26.23
CA PRO A 273 10.92 6.36 -27.09
C PRO A 273 9.98 5.83 -28.20
N GLY A 274 8.82 6.49 -28.36
CA GLY A 274 7.74 6.05 -29.25
C GLY A 274 6.62 5.27 -28.53
N ASP A 275 6.82 4.75 -27.32
CA ASP A 275 5.77 4.09 -26.56
C ASP A 275 4.69 5.08 -26.14
N VAL A 276 3.43 4.66 -26.25
CA VAL A 276 2.27 5.47 -25.87
C VAL A 276 1.72 5.01 -24.52
N PHE A 277 1.48 5.96 -23.64
CA PHE A 277 0.85 5.72 -22.33
C PHE A 277 -0.22 6.77 -22.03
N THR A 278 -1.20 6.36 -21.24
CA THR A 278 -2.30 7.24 -20.81
C THR A 278 -1.91 7.92 -19.51
N PHE A 279 -1.99 9.24 -19.46
CA PHE A 279 -1.71 10.01 -18.25
C PHE A 279 -2.54 11.29 -18.20
N SER A 280 -3.17 11.55 -17.04
CA SER A 280 -4.06 12.71 -16.84
C SER A 280 -5.16 12.81 -17.92
N GLY A 281 -5.79 11.67 -18.25
CA GLY A 281 -6.87 11.58 -19.23
C GLY A 281 -6.42 11.78 -20.69
N ARG A 282 -5.13 11.62 -21.00
CA ARG A 282 -4.58 11.86 -22.36
C ARG A 282 -3.63 10.77 -22.77
N ASN A 283 -3.66 10.39 -24.05
CA ASN A 283 -2.66 9.49 -24.60
C ASN A 283 -1.43 10.29 -24.99
N LEU A 284 -0.29 9.94 -24.37
CA LEU A 284 0.98 10.60 -24.50
C LEU A 284 2.01 9.63 -25.05
N GLU A 285 2.79 10.07 -26.02
CA GLU A 285 3.93 9.34 -26.57
C GLU A 285 5.21 9.81 -25.91
N LEU A 286 6.02 8.87 -25.40
CA LEU A 286 7.33 9.16 -24.84
C LEU A 286 8.29 9.58 -25.97
N ILE A 287 8.88 10.76 -25.85
CA ILE A 287 9.93 11.23 -26.76
C ILE A 287 11.31 10.88 -26.19
N ARG A 288 11.57 11.27 -24.95
CA ARG A 288 12.84 11.01 -24.26
C ARG A 288 12.71 11.23 -22.75
N MET A 289 13.66 10.66 -22.02
CA MET A 289 13.90 10.99 -20.61
C MET A 289 15.18 11.77 -20.47
N HIS A 290 15.15 12.86 -19.70
CA HIS A 290 16.31 13.68 -19.43
C HIS A 290 16.17 14.43 -18.11
N ASN A 291 17.18 14.40 -17.24
CA ASN A 291 17.24 15.15 -15.98
C ASN A 291 16.00 15.03 -15.07
N MET A 292 15.52 13.79 -14.83
CA MET A 292 14.31 13.52 -14.03
C MET A 292 13.02 14.10 -14.66
N GLU A 293 13.03 14.35 -15.95
CA GLU A 293 11.86 14.76 -16.73
C GLU A 293 11.56 13.76 -17.84
N VAL A 294 10.28 13.47 -17.99
CA VAL A 294 9.70 12.63 -19.04
C VAL A 294 9.10 13.57 -20.07
N ILE A 295 9.75 13.69 -21.21
CA ILE A 295 9.29 14.57 -22.29
C ILE A 295 8.37 13.79 -23.21
N VAL A 296 7.16 14.32 -23.39
CA VAL A 296 6.09 13.66 -24.13
C VAL A 296 5.46 14.56 -25.19
N ARG A 297 4.76 13.94 -26.14
CA ARG A 297 3.82 14.60 -27.05
C ARG A 297 2.45 13.95 -27.02
N LYS A 298 1.39 14.66 -27.43
CA LYS A 298 0.05 14.08 -27.57
C LYS A 298 0.07 12.99 -28.65
N SER A 299 -0.60 11.87 -28.37
CA SER A 299 -0.77 10.77 -29.31
C SER A 299 -2.24 10.56 -29.65
N LYS A 300 -2.53 10.21 -30.92
CA LYS A 300 -3.86 9.80 -31.39
C LYS A 300 -4.05 8.28 -31.31
N SER A 301 -3.03 7.54 -30.87
CA SER A 301 -3.11 6.08 -30.77
C SER A 301 -4.18 5.65 -29.77
N LYS A 302 -5.02 4.69 -30.17
CA LYS A 302 -5.98 4.04 -29.26
C LYS A 302 -5.33 2.96 -28.39
N LYS A 303 -4.14 2.47 -28.76
CA LYS A 303 -3.35 1.52 -27.95
C LYS A 303 -2.41 2.34 -27.07
N SER A 304 -2.64 2.32 -25.76
CA SER A 304 -1.81 3.00 -24.78
C SER A 304 -1.58 2.11 -23.56
N ARG A 305 -0.43 2.25 -22.93
CA ARG A 305 -0.15 1.63 -21.62
C ARG A 305 -0.62 2.58 -20.53
N ILE A 306 -1.24 2.05 -19.48
CA ILE A 306 -1.61 2.86 -18.33
C ILE A 306 -0.47 2.75 -17.33
N PRO A 307 0.04 3.89 -16.78
CA PRO A 307 1.06 3.86 -15.76
C PRO A 307 0.62 2.96 -14.60
N ALA A 308 1.49 2.08 -14.18
CA ALA A 308 1.33 1.40 -12.92
C ALA A 308 2.13 2.19 -11.88
N TRP A 309 1.53 2.49 -10.75
CA TRP A 309 2.18 3.10 -9.60
C TRP A 309 2.40 2.01 -8.56
N MET A 310 3.64 1.88 -8.09
CA MET A 310 3.99 1.02 -6.95
C MET A 310 3.69 1.73 -5.62
N GLY A 311 2.58 2.44 -5.54
CA GLY A 311 2.04 2.79 -4.23
C GLY A 311 1.77 1.48 -3.50
N GLY A 312 2.19 1.37 -2.23
CA GLY A 312 1.99 0.16 -1.45
C GLY A 312 0.55 -0.33 -1.62
N ARG A 313 0.38 -1.58 -2.04
CA ARG A 313 -0.95 -2.18 -2.12
C ARG A 313 -1.53 -2.12 -0.73
N MET A 314 -2.63 -1.39 -0.54
CA MET A 314 -3.30 -1.34 0.75
C MET A 314 -3.86 -2.73 1.04
N SER A 315 -3.46 -3.27 2.18
CA SER A 315 -3.97 -4.52 2.73
C SER A 315 -5.29 -4.29 3.45
N PHE A 316 -6.06 -5.34 3.67
CA PHE A 316 -7.12 -5.30 4.65
C PHE A 316 -6.58 -4.91 6.03
N SER A 317 -7.35 -4.11 6.75
CA SER A 317 -7.15 -3.97 8.18
C SER A 317 -7.45 -5.29 8.91
N ALA A 318 -6.86 -5.49 10.08
CA ALA A 318 -7.17 -6.65 10.92
C ALA A 318 -8.69 -6.75 11.20
N HIS A 319 -9.32 -5.62 11.53
CA HIS A 319 -10.76 -5.55 11.78
C HIS A 319 -11.60 -5.99 10.57
N LEU A 320 -11.26 -5.50 9.35
CA LEU A 320 -12.00 -5.91 8.16
C LEU A 320 -11.79 -7.39 7.85
N SER A 321 -10.60 -7.94 8.08
CA SER A 321 -10.32 -9.37 7.93
C SER A 321 -11.18 -10.22 8.87
N ASP A 322 -11.31 -9.83 10.14
CA ASP A 322 -12.14 -10.52 11.11
C ASP A 322 -13.64 -10.41 10.79
N LEU A 323 -14.09 -9.24 10.36
CA LEU A 323 -15.47 -9.04 9.93
C LEU A 323 -15.77 -9.87 8.67
N LEU A 324 -14.82 -9.97 7.72
CA LEU A 324 -14.96 -10.78 6.52
C LEU A 324 -15.06 -12.28 6.87
N LYS A 325 -14.18 -12.79 7.74
CA LYS A 325 -14.27 -14.18 8.23
C LYS A 325 -15.61 -14.43 8.90
N LYS A 326 -16.03 -13.55 9.82
CA LYS A 326 -17.35 -13.64 10.46
C LYS A 326 -18.49 -13.59 9.43
N ALA A 327 -18.42 -12.72 8.42
CA ALA A 327 -19.44 -12.64 7.38
C ALA A 327 -19.50 -13.91 6.53
N LEU A 328 -18.36 -14.48 6.14
CA LEU A 328 -18.29 -15.71 5.35
C LEU A 328 -18.92 -16.91 6.09
N PHE A 329 -18.73 -17.00 7.40
CA PHE A 329 -19.13 -18.15 8.21
C PHE A 329 -20.52 -18.05 8.83
N ASP A 330 -21.12 -16.86 8.85
CA ASP A 330 -22.43 -16.67 9.48
C ASP A 330 -23.56 -17.09 8.54
N GLN A 331 -24.23 -18.19 8.92
CA GLN A 331 -25.37 -18.71 8.16
C GLN A 331 -26.51 -17.71 7.98
N ARG A 332 -26.65 -16.73 8.90
CA ARG A 332 -27.67 -15.66 8.80
C ARG A 332 -27.50 -14.78 7.56
N ASN A 333 -26.31 -14.77 6.95
CA ASN A 333 -26.06 -14.01 5.73
C ASN A 333 -26.63 -14.65 4.46
N GLN A 334 -27.03 -15.94 4.50
CA GLN A 334 -27.50 -16.66 3.31
C GLN A 334 -28.71 -15.98 2.64
N ASP A 335 -29.50 -15.23 3.40
CA ASP A 335 -30.63 -14.49 2.90
C ASP A 335 -30.33 -13.08 2.38
N THR A 336 -29.12 -12.59 2.60
CA THR A 336 -28.72 -11.26 2.07
C THR A 336 -28.63 -11.28 0.54
N PRO A 337 -28.88 -10.15 -0.14
CA PRO A 337 -28.76 -10.06 -1.60
C PRO A 337 -27.36 -10.46 -2.11
N GLU A 338 -26.31 -10.11 -1.36
CA GLU A 338 -24.92 -10.41 -1.68
C GLU A 338 -24.67 -11.92 -1.69
N PHE A 339 -25.11 -12.63 -0.67
CA PHE A 339 -24.92 -14.09 -0.57
C PHE A 339 -25.81 -14.86 -1.56
N LYS A 340 -27.02 -14.36 -1.86
CA LYS A 340 -27.84 -14.90 -2.96
C LYS A 340 -27.14 -14.75 -4.30
N ALA A 341 -26.48 -13.62 -4.56
CA ALA A 341 -25.66 -13.42 -5.74
C ALA A 341 -24.42 -14.32 -5.79
N LEU A 342 -23.82 -14.64 -4.62
CA LEU A 342 -22.67 -15.55 -4.47
C LEU A 342 -23.05 -17.03 -4.55
N ALA A 343 -24.31 -17.40 -4.43
CA ALA A 343 -24.75 -18.80 -4.39
C ALA A 343 -24.20 -19.66 -5.57
N PRO A 344 -24.13 -19.19 -6.83
CA PRO A 344 -23.50 -19.95 -7.91
C PRO A 344 -22.00 -20.20 -7.69
N VAL A 345 -21.27 -19.20 -7.17
CA VAL A 345 -19.83 -19.28 -6.87
C VAL A 345 -19.59 -20.31 -5.75
N PHE A 346 -20.39 -20.24 -4.69
CA PHE A 346 -20.30 -21.19 -3.59
C PHE A 346 -20.67 -22.63 -4.00
N ARG A 347 -21.68 -22.80 -4.83
CA ARG A 347 -22.02 -24.13 -5.38
C ARG A 347 -20.86 -24.71 -6.19
N GLN A 348 -20.18 -23.89 -6.99
CA GLN A 348 -19.03 -24.34 -7.75
C GLN A 348 -17.83 -24.64 -6.83
N GLN A 349 -17.61 -23.82 -5.80
CA GLN A 349 -16.57 -24.06 -4.78
C GLN A 349 -16.79 -25.41 -4.08
N LEU A 350 -18.02 -25.72 -3.70
CA LEU A 350 -18.41 -26.94 -2.99
C LEU A 350 -18.32 -28.23 -3.84
N LYS A 351 -18.22 -28.12 -5.17
CA LYS A 351 -17.99 -29.31 -6.03
C LYS A 351 -16.57 -29.84 -5.91
N GLU A 352 -15.59 -28.98 -5.77
CA GLU A 352 -14.16 -29.33 -5.76
C GLU A 352 -13.56 -29.25 -4.35
N SER A 353 -14.12 -28.42 -3.47
CA SER A 353 -13.53 -28.07 -2.19
C SER A 353 -14.60 -27.83 -1.10
N ILE A 354 -14.31 -26.92 -0.17
CA ILE A 354 -15.22 -26.50 0.87
C ILE A 354 -15.29 -24.97 0.96
N ILE A 355 -16.29 -24.44 1.67
CA ILE A 355 -16.27 -23.13 2.28
C ILE A 355 -15.81 -23.34 3.72
N PRO A 356 -14.62 -22.85 4.12
CA PRO A 356 -14.06 -23.16 5.43
C PRO A 356 -14.94 -22.57 6.56
N LYS A 357 -15.03 -23.27 7.68
CA LYS A 357 -15.67 -22.79 8.92
C LYS A 357 -14.65 -22.05 9.79
N PRO A 358 -15.09 -21.29 10.84
CA PRO A 358 -14.18 -20.50 11.67
C PRO A 358 -13.00 -21.27 12.27
N TYR A 359 -13.22 -22.55 12.59
CA TYR A 359 -12.22 -23.46 13.16
C TYR A 359 -11.47 -24.29 12.12
N GLN A 360 -11.54 -23.91 10.84
CA GLN A 360 -10.90 -24.61 9.72
C GLN A 360 -9.95 -23.69 8.97
N PHE A 361 -8.73 -24.17 8.73
CA PHE A 361 -7.76 -23.54 7.85
C PHE A 361 -7.72 -24.31 6.54
N LEU A 362 -8.23 -23.73 5.46
CA LEU A 362 -8.32 -24.37 4.16
C LEU A 362 -7.00 -24.25 3.39
N ILE A 363 -6.53 -25.39 2.88
CA ILE A 363 -5.45 -25.50 1.92
C ILE A 363 -5.97 -26.30 0.72
N GLU A 364 -5.86 -25.73 -0.49
CA GLU A 364 -6.24 -26.38 -1.74
C GLU A 364 -5.00 -26.68 -2.57
N ARG A 365 -4.96 -27.86 -3.16
CA ARG A 365 -3.92 -28.25 -4.10
C ARG A 365 -4.54 -28.73 -5.41
N PHE A 366 -3.99 -28.28 -6.53
CA PHE A 366 -4.36 -28.73 -7.87
C PHE A 366 -3.16 -28.61 -8.82
N LYS A 367 -3.27 -29.24 -9.97
CA LYS A 367 -2.23 -29.23 -11.00
C LYS A 367 -2.74 -28.57 -12.28
N THR A 368 -1.90 -27.72 -12.87
CA THR A 368 -2.14 -27.16 -14.21
C THR A 368 -0.93 -27.40 -15.12
N LYS A 369 -0.98 -26.89 -16.35
CA LYS A 369 0.19 -26.91 -17.24
C LYS A 369 1.38 -26.11 -16.71
N GLU A 370 1.16 -25.18 -15.77
CA GLU A 370 2.21 -24.35 -15.17
C GLU A 370 2.92 -25.05 -14.01
N GLY A 371 2.33 -26.09 -13.42
CA GLY A 371 2.88 -26.82 -12.30
C GLY A 371 1.84 -27.20 -11.24
N PHE A 372 2.32 -27.42 -10.02
CA PHE A 372 1.54 -27.73 -8.84
C PHE A 372 1.25 -26.43 -8.08
N HIS A 373 -0.01 -26.18 -7.84
CA HIS A 373 -0.51 -25.03 -7.10
C HIS A 373 -0.92 -25.48 -5.71
N THR A 374 -0.41 -24.83 -4.67
CA THR A 374 -0.89 -24.98 -3.30
C THR A 374 -1.36 -23.60 -2.83
N VAL A 375 -2.64 -23.50 -2.49
CA VAL A 375 -3.31 -22.25 -2.14
C VAL A 375 -3.77 -22.30 -0.70
N PHE A 376 -3.45 -21.27 0.06
CA PHE A 376 -3.75 -21.12 1.48
C PHE A 376 -4.73 -19.96 1.67
N TYR A 377 -5.72 -20.13 2.55
CA TYR A 377 -6.78 -19.15 2.77
C TYR A 377 -6.89 -18.67 4.23
N PRO A 378 -5.93 -17.88 4.72
CA PRO A 378 -6.01 -17.29 6.07
C PRO A 378 -7.01 -16.12 6.15
N PHE A 379 -7.34 -15.45 5.04
CA PHE A 379 -8.19 -14.24 4.97
C PHE A 379 -7.67 -13.07 5.81
N GLU A 380 -6.36 -12.87 5.85
CA GLU A 380 -5.70 -11.89 6.72
C GLU A 380 -5.21 -10.63 5.99
N GLY A 381 -5.47 -10.53 4.69
CA GLY A 381 -5.05 -9.38 3.90
C GLY A 381 -3.66 -9.54 3.28
N TYR A 382 -3.43 -8.70 2.28
CA TYR A 382 -2.28 -8.79 1.37
C TYR A 382 -0.92 -8.82 2.07
N ALA A 383 -0.67 -7.93 3.07
CA ALA A 383 0.64 -7.82 3.71
C ALA A 383 1.00 -9.09 4.52
N ILE A 384 0.03 -9.63 5.24
CA ILE A 384 0.20 -10.88 5.99
C ILE A 384 0.41 -12.05 5.03
N HIS A 385 -0.34 -12.10 3.93
CA HIS A 385 -0.21 -13.18 2.95
C HIS A 385 1.13 -13.15 2.20
N GLU A 386 1.68 -11.97 1.93
CA GLU A 386 3.02 -11.81 1.35
C GLU A 386 4.09 -12.39 2.28
N ALA A 387 4.01 -12.07 3.57
CA ALA A 387 4.92 -12.58 4.58
C ALA A 387 4.76 -14.10 4.78
N LEU A 388 3.52 -14.60 4.89
CA LEU A 388 3.23 -16.03 5.00
C LEU A 388 3.72 -16.82 3.79
N ALA A 389 3.48 -16.32 2.56
CA ALA A 389 3.94 -16.98 1.34
C ALA A 389 5.47 -17.14 1.31
N SER A 390 6.19 -16.08 1.68
CA SER A 390 7.65 -16.09 1.74
C SER A 390 8.16 -17.04 2.80
N LEU A 391 7.57 -17.00 4.00
CA LEU A 391 7.92 -17.88 5.12
C LEU A 391 7.67 -19.35 4.81
N MET A 392 6.48 -19.67 4.26
CA MET A 392 6.15 -21.05 3.88
C MET A 392 7.08 -21.57 2.78
N ALA A 393 7.33 -20.77 1.74
CA ALA A 393 8.29 -21.12 0.69
C ALA A 393 9.69 -21.39 1.27
N TYR A 394 10.15 -20.57 2.21
CA TYR A 394 11.43 -20.76 2.89
C TYR A 394 11.45 -22.05 3.70
N ARG A 395 10.47 -22.27 4.60
CA ARG A 395 10.41 -23.46 5.45
C ARG A 395 10.32 -24.75 4.65
N ILE A 396 9.54 -24.77 3.57
CA ILE A 396 9.47 -25.93 2.66
C ILE A 396 10.80 -26.14 1.96
N SER A 397 11.49 -25.07 1.54
CA SER A 397 12.80 -25.18 0.86
C SER A 397 13.91 -25.76 1.74
N LEU A 398 13.80 -25.64 3.08
CA LEU A 398 14.72 -26.27 4.02
C LEU A 398 14.59 -27.80 4.05
N MET A 399 13.41 -28.34 3.69
CA MET A 399 13.14 -29.78 3.69
C MET A 399 13.39 -30.41 2.32
N SER A 400 13.05 -29.67 1.26
CA SER A 400 13.13 -30.16 -0.12
C SER A 400 13.58 -29.01 -1.04
N PRO A 401 14.46 -29.26 -2.01
CA PRO A 401 15.00 -28.23 -2.89
C PRO A 401 13.96 -27.80 -3.96
N ILE A 402 12.86 -27.23 -3.52
CA ILE A 402 11.76 -26.78 -4.36
C ILE A 402 11.79 -25.25 -4.46
N THR A 403 11.66 -24.73 -5.67
CA THR A 403 11.52 -23.30 -5.93
C THR A 403 10.07 -22.93 -6.18
N PHE A 404 9.61 -21.86 -5.55
CA PHE A 404 8.23 -21.38 -5.65
C PHE A 404 8.11 -20.05 -6.38
N SER A 405 7.12 -19.97 -7.27
CA SER A 405 6.53 -18.69 -7.69
C SER A 405 5.37 -18.38 -6.76
N MET A 406 5.36 -17.18 -6.18
CA MET A 406 4.35 -16.77 -5.20
C MET A 406 3.36 -15.81 -5.81
N SER A 407 2.08 -15.91 -5.40
CA SER A 407 1.03 -14.94 -5.66
C SER A 407 0.19 -14.78 -4.40
N PHE A 408 -0.25 -13.57 -4.13
CA PHE A 408 -1.02 -13.28 -2.92
C PHE A 408 -1.97 -12.10 -3.15
N ASN A 409 -3.10 -12.14 -2.46
CA ASN A 409 -4.11 -11.08 -2.42
C ASN A 409 -4.67 -10.97 -0.99
N ASP A 410 -5.78 -10.26 -0.80
CA ASP A 410 -6.35 -10.07 0.53
C ASP A 410 -7.07 -11.31 1.11
N TYR A 411 -7.29 -12.36 0.31
CA TYR A 411 -8.02 -13.57 0.73
C TYR A 411 -7.12 -14.75 1.00
N GLY A 412 -5.96 -14.82 0.37
CA GLY A 412 -5.04 -15.94 0.50
C GLY A 412 -3.75 -15.75 -0.31
N PHE A 413 -2.94 -16.81 -0.34
CA PHE A 413 -1.72 -16.85 -1.13
C PHE A 413 -1.52 -18.21 -1.81
N GLU A 414 -0.77 -18.20 -2.89
CA GLU A 414 -0.45 -19.35 -3.74
C GLU A 414 1.06 -19.60 -3.75
N LEU A 415 1.44 -20.85 -3.59
CA LEU A 415 2.78 -21.37 -3.89
C LEU A 415 2.68 -22.26 -5.13
N LEU A 416 3.30 -21.83 -6.22
CA LEU A 416 3.38 -22.58 -7.48
C LEU A 416 4.77 -23.13 -7.67
N SER A 417 4.89 -24.45 -7.93
CA SER A 417 6.16 -25.14 -8.17
C SER A 417 6.04 -26.16 -9.29
N ASP A 418 7.15 -26.58 -9.83
CA ASP A 418 7.25 -27.68 -10.80
C ASP A 418 7.13 -29.06 -10.13
N GLN A 419 7.35 -29.14 -8.82
CA GLN A 419 7.28 -30.33 -8.01
C GLN A 419 6.22 -30.20 -6.92
N ALA A 420 5.54 -31.31 -6.62
CA ALA A 420 4.61 -31.35 -5.48
C ALA A 420 5.41 -31.67 -4.21
N PHE A 421 5.07 -30.97 -3.11
CA PHE A 421 5.44 -31.41 -1.77
C PHE A 421 4.27 -32.20 -1.14
N SER A 422 4.58 -33.12 -0.24
CA SER A 422 3.54 -33.98 0.33
C SER A 422 2.76 -33.24 1.42
N LYS A 423 1.50 -33.65 1.59
CA LYS A 423 0.67 -33.18 2.70
C LYS A 423 1.25 -33.65 4.04
N GLU A 424 1.74 -34.88 4.06
CA GLU A 424 2.35 -35.53 5.22
C GLU A 424 3.58 -34.71 5.66
N ASP A 425 4.49 -34.39 4.73
CA ASP A 425 5.67 -33.57 5.02
C ASP A 425 5.28 -32.19 5.58
N PHE A 426 4.20 -31.57 5.07
CA PHE A 426 3.72 -30.29 5.56
C PHE A 426 3.20 -30.37 6.99
N LEU A 427 2.43 -31.41 7.33
CA LEU A 427 1.81 -31.58 8.64
C LEU A 427 2.81 -32.10 9.69
N ASP A 428 3.62 -33.11 9.33
CA ASP A 428 4.54 -33.79 10.25
C ASP A 428 5.69 -32.88 10.69
N ASN A 429 6.12 -31.95 9.84
CA ASN A 429 7.18 -31.00 10.15
C ASN A 429 6.67 -29.70 10.81
N ASN A 430 5.38 -29.62 11.15
CA ASN A 430 4.77 -28.49 11.83
C ASN A 430 5.18 -27.11 11.25
N LEU A 431 5.07 -26.95 9.93
CA LEU A 431 5.54 -25.75 9.21
C LEU A 431 4.83 -24.47 9.66
N LEU A 432 3.71 -24.59 10.38
CA LEU A 432 2.94 -23.50 10.94
C LEU A 432 3.29 -23.24 12.43
N THR A 433 4.48 -23.65 12.89
CA THR A 433 4.94 -23.39 14.27
C THR A 433 5.33 -21.94 14.47
N LEU A 434 5.18 -21.47 15.71
CA LEU A 434 5.73 -20.18 16.19
C LEU A 434 7.24 -20.27 16.47
N ASP A 435 7.77 -21.47 16.62
CA ASP A 435 9.19 -21.66 16.86
C ASP A 435 10.01 -21.09 15.69
N TYR A 436 11.05 -20.33 16.03
CA TYR A 436 11.92 -19.63 15.07
C TYR A 436 11.22 -18.68 14.10
N LEU A 437 9.95 -18.28 14.38
CA LEU A 437 9.15 -17.45 13.48
C LEU A 437 9.91 -16.18 13.05
N HIS A 438 10.53 -15.48 14.01
CA HIS A 438 11.24 -14.24 13.76
C HIS A 438 12.47 -14.45 12.87
N GLU A 439 13.29 -15.44 13.22
CA GLU A 439 14.50 -15.79 12.46
C GLU A 439 14.20 -16.27 11.04
N ASP A 440 13.15 -17.08 10.90
CA ASP A 440 12.72 -17.60 9.60
C ASP A 440 12.13 -16.47 8.72
N LEU A 441 11.39 -15.53 9.31
CA LEU A 441 10.91 -14.35 8.59
C LEU A 441 12.08 -13.50 8.09
N GLU A 442 13.09 -13.26 8.93
CA GLU A 442 14.30 -12.53 8.51
C GLU A 442 15.01 -13.18 7.34
N LYS A 443 15.08 -14.51 7.33
CA LYS A 443 15.74 -15.27 6.27
C LYS A 443 14.89 -15.42 5.02
N SER A 444 13.56 -15.46 5.17
CA SER A 444 12.62 -15.70 4.07
C SER A 444 12.33 -14.44 3.23
N ILE A 445 12.40 -13.27 3.84
CA ILE A 445 12.11 -11.99 3.20
C ILE A 445 13.40 -11.18 3.17
N ASN A 446 13.64 -10.44 2.11
CA ASN A 446 14.77 -9.51 2.06
C ASN A 446 14.49 -8.26 2.92
N ILE A 447 14.42 -8.49 4.25
CA ILE A 447 14.16 -7.45 5.25
C ILE A 447 15.17 -6.33 5.13
N SER A 448 16.43 -6.67 4.87
CA SER A 448 17.49 -5.67 4.66
C SER A 448 17.13 -4.67 3.55
N GLU A 449 16.52 -5.12 2.46
CA GLU A 449 16.11 -4.21 1.37
C GLU A 449 14.89 -3.37 1.75
N MET A 450 13.93 -3.95 2.48
CA MET A 450 12.77 -3.20 2.98
C MET A 450 13.20 -2.16 4.01
N ALA A 451 14.05 -2.54 4.97
CA ALA A 451 14.60 -1.65 6.00
C ALA A 451 15.48 -0.55 5.37
N ARG A 452 16.25 -0.86 4.32
CA ARG A 452 17.03 0.12 3.56
C ARG A 452 16.14 1.20 2.93
N ARG A 453 14.98 0.83 2.41
CA ARG A 453 13.99 1.78 1.89
C ARG A 453 13.40 2.64 3.00
N ARG A 454 13.06 2.01 4.13
CA ARG A 454 12.55 2.73 5.31
C ARG A 454 13.60 3.67 5.89
N PHE A 455 14.84 3.23 5.97
CA PHE A 455 15.96 4.01 6.45
C PHE A 455 16.19 5.30 5.64
N ARG A 456 15.85 5.33 4.35
CA ARG A 456 15.91 6.56 3.55
C ARG A 456 15.10 7.69 4.19
N ASP A 457 13.88 7.39 4.62
CA ASP A 457 12.99 8.38 5.21
C ASP A 457 13.52 8.80 6.60
N ILE A 458 13.94 7.84 7.39
CA ILE A 458 14.59 8.05 8.71
C ILE A 458 15.84 8.93 8.57
N ALA A 459 16.69 8.67 7.59
CA ALA A 459 17.92 9.44 7.36
C ALA A 459 17.64 10.90 6.97
N VAL A 460 16.55 11.15 6.27
CA VAL A 460 16.11 12.51 5.93
C VAL A 460 15.51 13.21 7.15
N ILE A 461 14.61 12.55 7.87
CA ILE A 461 13.92 13.12 9.05
C ILE A 461 14.93 13.45 10.16
N SER A 462 15.89 12.55 10.44
CA SER A 462 16.96 12.77 11.41
C SER A 462 18.00 13.80 10.96
N GLY A 463 17.94 14.23 9.70
CA GLY A 463 18.87 15.18 9.09
C GLY A 463 20.26 14.59 8.79
N LEU A 464 20.41 13.27 8.68
CA LEU A 464 21.62 12.64 8.13
C LEU A 464 21.79 12.98 6.65
N VAL A 465 20.67 13.03 5.91
CA VAL A 465 20.65 13.33 4.49
C VAL A 465 19.83 14.59 4.25
N PHE A 466 20.41 15.55 3.56
CA PHE A 466 19.75 16.80 3.19
C PHE A 466 19.11 16.69 1.81
N GLN A 467 17.85 17.03 1.66
CA GLN A 467 17.10 16.93 0.39
C GLN A 467 17.43 18.03 -0.64
N GLY A 468 18.25 19.00 -0.26
CA GLY A 468 18.59 20.15 -1.09
C GLY A 468 17.73 21.38 -0.80
N PHE A 469 18.02 22.45 -1.53
CA PHE A 469 17.28 23.70 -1.39
C PHE A 469 16.00 23.67 -2.25
N PRO A 470 14.94 24.44 -1.91
CA PRO A 470 13.68 24.45 -2.64
C PRO A 470 13.83 24.67 -4.15
N ASN A 471 14.82 25.48 -4.56
CA ASN A 471 15.10 25.77 -5.97
C ASN A 471 16.21 24.89 -6.58
N LYS A 472 16.89 24.08 -5.77
CA LYS A 472 17.95 23.14 -6.18
C LYS A 472 17.82 21.86 -5.35
N PRO A 473 16.77 21.06 -5.56
CA PRO A 473 16.64 19.77 -4.87
C PRO A 473 17.77 18.83 -5.32
N ILE A 474 18.28 18.03 -4.40
CA ILE A 474 19.22 16.97 -4.72
C ILE A 474 18.46 15.90 -5.51
N LYS A 475 19.08 15.37 -6.58
CA LYS A 475 18.47 14.31 -7.39
C LYS A 475 18.15 13.09 -6.53
N ALA A 476 16.99 12.50 -6.71
CA ALA A 476 16.54 11.34 -5.93
C ALA A 476 17.57 10.20 -5.92
N LYS A 477 18.28 9.95 -7.03
CA LYS A 477 19.37 8.98 -7.11
C LYS A 477 20.50 9.27 -6.12
N HIS A 478 20.88 10.52 -5.91
CA HIS A 478 21.94 10.89 -4.97
C HIS A 478 21.45 10.81 -3.51
N LEU A 479 20.18 11.15 -3.26
CA LEU A 479 19.55 10.95 -1.95
C LEU A 479 19.50 9.46 -1.57
N GLN A 480 19.09 8.62 -2.51
CA GLN A 480 19.06 7.19 -2.33
C GLN A 480 20.45 6.60 -2.12
N SER A 481 21.43 7.00 -2.93
CA SER A 481 22.82 6.54 -2.78
C SER A 481 23.41 6.98 -1.45
N GLY A 482 23.13 8.22 -0.99
CA GLY A 482 23.59 8.72 0.30
C GLY A 482 22.97 7.95 1.47
N SER A 483 21.66 7.75 1.48
CA SER A 483 20.98 6.99 2.53
C SER A 483 21.40 5.50 2.54
N GLN A 484 21.61 4.89 1.39
CA GLN A 484 22.11 3.52 1.30
C GLN A 484 23.50 3.38 1.89
N LEU A 485 24.41 4.34 1.62
CA LEU A 485 25.75 4.33 2.19
C LEU A 485 25.69 4.35 3.72
N PHE A 486 24.87 5.24 4.33
CA PHE A 486 24.70 5.25 5.78
C PHE A 486 24.11 3.97 6.32
N TYR A 487 23.11 3.41 5.66
CA TYR A 487 22.53 2.13 6.04
C TYR A 487 23.58 1.01 6.09
N ASP A 488 24.40 0.90 5.03
CA ASP A 488 25.43 -0.14 4.93
C ASP A 488 26.55 0.11 5.96
N VAL A 489 26.97 1.36 6.18
CA VAL A 489 27.95 1.72 7.23
C VAL A 489 27.44 1.37 8.63
N PHE A 490 26.20 1.72 8.96
CA PHE A 490 25.65 1.41 10.28
C PHE A 490 25.45 -0.11 10.45
N LYS A 491 24.97 -0.79 9.42
CA LYS A 491 24.84 -2.25 9.43
C LYS A 491 26.16 -2.95 9.73
N ASP A 492 27.25 -2.53 9.09
CA ASP A 492 28.53 -3.24 9.12
C ASP A 492 29.41 -2.79 10.29
N TYR A 493 29.31 -1.53 10.75
CA TYR A 493 30.20 -0.95 11.75
C TYR A 493 29.52 -0.44 13.02
N GLU A 494 28.22 -0.20 13.00
CA GLU A 494 27.42 0.29 14.13
C GLU A 494 26.05 -0.40 14.20
N PRO A 495 25.98 -1.72 14.38
CA PRO A 495 24.69 -2.44 14.39
C PRO A 495 23.75 -1.97 15.51
N ASP A 496 24.29 -1.36 16.58
CA ASP A 496 23.53 -0.78 17.70
C ASP A 496 23.08 0.68 17.44
N ASN A 497 23.29 1.21 16.23
CA ASN A 497 22.83 2.54 15.87
C ASN A 497 21.31 2.61 15.91
N LEU A 498 20.75 3.51 16.76
CA LEU A 498 19.30 3.57 16.98
C LEU A 498 18.48 3.87 15.71
N LEU A 499 19.01 4.62 14.75
CA LEU A 499 18.31 4.89 13.48
C LEU A 499 18.29 3.66 12.56
N TYR A 500 19.36 2.86 12.59
CA TYR A 500 19.42 1.59 11.88
C TYR A 500 18.45 0.58 12.50
N GLN A 501 18.45 0.45 13.82
CA GLN A 501 17.52 -0.41 14.55
C GLN A 501 16.06 0.03 14.34
N GLN A 502 15.77 1.34 14.40
CA GLN A 502 14.45 1.88 14.09
C GLN A 502 13.97 1.44 12.70
N ALA A 503 14.85 1.48 11.69
CA ALA A 503 14.48 1.06 10.34
C ALA A 503 14.10 -0.43 10.27
N LEU A 504 14.78 -1.29 11.01
CA LEU A 504 14.46 -2.71 11.14
C LEU A 504 13.14 -2.90 11.88
N GLU A 505 12.99 -2.30 13.07
CA GLU A 505 11.77 -2.42 13.90
C GLU A 505 10.54 -1.91 13.17
N GLU A 506 10.61 -0.75 12.52
CA GLU A 506 9.49 -0.21 11.74
C GLU A 506 9.15 -1.08 10.53
N THR A 507 10.13 -1.74 9.93
CA THR A 507 9.88 -2.71 8.85
C THR A 507 9.14 -3.92 9.37
N PHE A 508 9.51 -4.44 10.53
CA PHE A 508 8.81 -5.56 11.16
C PHE A 508 7.41 -5.18 11.64
N ASP A 509 7.28 -4.06 12.36
CA ASP A 509 6.04 -3.71 13.04
C ASP A 509 4.98 -3.14 12.09
N HIS A 510 5.39 -2.30 11.14
CA HIS A 510 4.46 -1.63 10.23
C HIS A 510 4.49 -2.19 8.79
N GLY A 511 5.62 -2.74 8.35
CA GLY A 511 5.74 -3.37 7.04
C GLY A 511 5.16 -4.78 7.00
N MET A 512 5.37 -5.55 8.06
CA MET A 512 4.99 -6.96 8.15
C MET A 512 3.94 -7.23 9.24
N GLU A 513 3.50 -6.20 9.97
CA GLU A 513 2.51 -6.33 11.05
C GLU A 513 2.87 -7.48 12.02
N ARG A 514 4.11 -7.49 12.55
CA ARG A 514 4.69 -8.59 13.37
C ARG A 514 3.72 -9.11 14.44
N GLY A 515 3.09 -8.21 15.21
CA GLY A 515 2.13 -8.61 16.25
C GLY A 515 0.93 -9.36 15.67
N ARG A 516 0.46 -8.93 14.49
CA ARG A 516 -0.62 -9.60 13.79
C ARG A 516 -0.18 -10.95 13.21
N MET A 517 1.05 -11.06 12.71
CA MET A 517 1.59 -12.34 12.24
C MET A 517 1.58 -13.38 13.36
N THR A 518 2.06 -13.03 14.56
CA THR A 518 2.03 -13.93 15.73
C THR A 518 0.59 -14.37 16.04
N GLN A 519 -0.35 -13.44 16.10
CA GLN A 519 -1.77 -13.76 16.34
C GLN A 519 -2.36 -14.66 15.25
N VAL A 520 -1.99 -14.45 14.00
CA VAL A 520 -2.45 -15.30 12.88
C VAL A 520 -1.93 -16.72 13.02
N PHE A 521 -0.67 -16.91 13.42
CA PHE A 521 -0.12 -18.23 13.67
C PHE A 521 -0.79 -18.92 14.86
N GLU A 522 -1.02 -18.22 15.98
CA GLU A 522 -1.78 -18.71 17.13
C GLU A 522 -3.17 -19.18 16.69
N ASN A 523 -3.89 -18.34 15.95
CA ASN A 523 -5.23 -18.67 15.43
C ASN A 523 -5.20 -19.90 14.51
N ILE A 524 -4.19 -20.04 13.62
CA ILE A 524 -4.08 -21.19 12.72
C ILE A 524 -3.77 -22.48 13.51
N GLN A 525 -2.97 -22.40 14.58
CA GLN A 525 -2.68 -23.56 15.44
C GLN A 525 -3.93 -24.08 16.16
N GLU A 526 -4.89 -23.21 16.47
CA GLU A 526 -6.19 -23.60 17.05
C GLU A 526 -7.17 -24.17 16.01
N GLN A 527 -6.88 -24.02 14.71
CA GLN A 527 -7.75 -24.46 13.62
C GLN A 527 -7.40 -25.88 13.13
N ASN A 528 -8.42 -26.59 12.67
CA ASN A 528 -8.23 -27.84 11.96
C ASN A 528 -7.80 -27.57 10.51
N ILE A 529 -6.64 -28.02 10.12
CA ILE A 529 -6.15 -27.92 8.74
C ILE A 529 -6.99 -28.83 7.85
N VAL A 530 -7.68 -28.25 6.89
CA VAL A 530 -8.47 -28.95 5.88
C VAL A 530 -7.72 -28.89 4.55
N TRP A 531 -7.09 -30.00 4.21
CA TRP A 531 -6.39 -30.16 2.92
C TRP A 531 -7.33 -30.75 1.89
N ARG A 532 -7.40 -30.11 0.71
CA ARG A 532 -8.21 -30.54 -0.43
C ARG A 532 -7.37 -30.68 -1.68
N ASP A 533 -7.36 -31.88 -2.26
CA ASP A 533 -6.81 -32.11 -3.61
C ASP A 533 -7.95 -31.91 -4.60
N CYS A 534 -7.86 -30.85 -5.40
CA CYS A 534 -8.88 -30.46 -6.36
C CYS A 534 -8.46 -30.87 -7.76
N SER A 535 -9.43 -31.23 -8.60
CA SER A 535 -9.15 -31.62 -10.00
C SER A 535 -8.79 -30.42 -10.87
N GLN A 536 -9.24 -29.22 -10.49
CA GLN A 536 -9.08 -27.96 -11.21
C GLN A 536 -9.05 -26.76 -10.24
N PRO A 537 -8.66 -25.57 -10.72
CA PRO A 537 -8.77 -24.34 -9.93
C PRO A 537 -10.19 -24.09 -9.43
N THR A 538 -10.30 -23.73 -8.16
CA THR A 538 -11.58 -23.40 -7.52
C THR A 538 -11.94 -21.93 -7.72
N PRO A 539 -13.20 -21.52 -7.49
CA PRO A 539 -13.58 -20.11 -7.47
C PRO A 539 -12.77 -19.26 -6.49
N PHE A 540 -12.35 -19.81 -5.35
CA PHE A 540 -11.55 -19.09 -4.37
C PHE A 540 -10.08 -18.89 -4.82
N SER A 541 -9.51 -19.87 -5.52
CA SER A 541 -8.15 -19.77 -6.07
C SER A 541 -8.06 -18.89 -7.32
N PHE A 542 -9.16 -18.72 -8.07
CA PHE A 542 -9.18 -18.02 -9.34
C PHE A 542 -8.65 -16.58 -9.30
N PRO A 543 -8.99 -15.73 -8.30
CA PRO A 543 -8.42 -14.38 -8.19
C PRO A 543 -6.90 -14.37 -8.06
N LEU A 544 -6.31 -15.30 -7.29
CA LEU A 544 -4.86 -15.43 -7.12
C LEU A 544 -4.15 -15.77 -8.43
N ILE A 545 -4.71 -16.74 -9.18
CA ILE A 545 -4.18 -17.13 -10.50
C ILE A 545 -4.25 -15.95 -11.47
N THR A 546 -5.36 -15.20 -11.48
CA THR A 546 -5.51 -14.03 -12.37
C THR A 546 -4.54 -12.91 -12.02
N ASP A 547 -4.28 -12.66 -10.73
CA ASP A 547 -3.30 -11.66 -10.29
C ASP A 547 -1.87 -12.05 -10.70
N ARG A 548 -1.51 -13.31 -10.60
CA ARG A 548 -0.24 -13.84 -11.10
C ARG A 548 -0.09 -13.69 -12.63
N ILE A 549 -1.15 -13.99 -13.37
CA ILE A 549 -1.16 -13.80 -14.82
C ILE A 549 -0.97 -12.33 -15.20
N ARG A 550 -1.56 -11.41 -14.45
CA ARG A 550 -1.41 -9.96 -14.67
C ARG A 550 0.01 -9.47 -14.41
N SER A 551 0.72 -10.05 -13.45
CA SER A 551 2.09 -9.66 -13.13
C SER A 551 3.12 -10.12 -14.17
N LYS A 552 2.83 -11.20 -14.93
CA LYS A 552 3.70 -11.70 -15.99
C LYS A 552 3.62 -10.81 -17.23
N LEU A 553 4.76 -10.31 -17.70
CA LEU A 553 4.87 -9.60 -18.97
C LEU A 553 4.57 -10.58 -20.13
N SER A 554 3.60 -10.24 -20.98
CA SER A 554 3.23 -11.04 -22.14
C SER A 554 2.89 -10.12 -23.33
N SER A 555 3.10 -10.64 -24.55
CA SER A 555 2.66 -9.97 -25.78
C SER A 555 1.14 -10.02 -26.00
N GLU A 556 0.45 -10.94 -25.33
CA GLU A 556 -1.02 -11.01 -25.33
C GLU A 556 -1.64 -10.08 -24.29
N SER A 557 -2.85 -9.61 -24.57
CA SER A 557 -3.61 -8.85 -23.57
C SER A 557 -3.95 -9.73 -22.37
N VAL A 558 -3.97 -9.14 -21.18
CA VAL A 558 -4.37 -9.86 -19.94
C VAL A 558 -5.79 -10.38 -20.05
N GLU A 559 -6.70 -9.64 -20.71
CA GLU A 559 -8.09 -10.03 -20.93
C GLU A 559 -8.19 -11.30 -21.79
N ASP A 560 -7.43 -11.40 -22.88
CA ASP A 560 -7.40 -12.58 -23.74
C ASP A 560 -6.85 -13.81 -23.02
N ARG A 561 -5.82 -13.63 -22.19
CA ARG A 561 -5.25 -14.73 -21.39
C ARG A 561 -6.24 -15.25 -20.36
N ILE A 562 -6.93 -14.37 -19.64
CA ILE A 562 -7.96 -14.74 -18.66
C ILE A 562 -9.12 -15.43 -19.37
N LYS A 563 -9.57 -14.92 -20.53
CA LYS A 563 -10.63 -15.52 -21.32
C LYS A 563 -10.27 -16.92 -21.84
N LYS A 564 -9.04 -17.11 -22.33
CA LYS A 564 -8.55 -18.43 -22.73
C LYS A 564 -8.53 -19.42 -21.56
N MET A 565 -8.06 -18.97 -20.39
CA MET A 565 -8.07 -19.80 -19.18
C MET A 565 -9.49 -20.17 -18.76
N TYR A 566 -10.42 -19.22 -18.77
CA TYR A 566 -11.82 -19.46 -18.46
C TYR A 566 -12.43 -20.52 -19.40
N LEU A 567 -12.24 -20.36 -20.73
CA LEU A 567 -12.72 -21.32 -21.73
C LEU A 567 -12.07 -22.71 -21.58
N GLN A 568 -10.84 -22.81 -21.10
CA GLN A 568 -10.21 -24.10 -20.82
C GLN A 568 -10.85 -24.78 -19.60
N LEU A 569 -11.17 -24.03 -18.55
CA LEU A 569 -11.84 -24.55 -17.37
C LEU A 569 -13.29 -25.02 -17.68
N GLU A 570 -14.02 -24.29 -18.52
CA GLU A 570 -15.35 -24.74 -18.96
C GLU A 570 -15.31 -26.04 -19.76
N LYS A 571 -14.30 -26.27 -20.60
CA LYS A 571 -14.12 -27.51 -21.38
C LYS A 571 -13.74 -28.73 -20.53
N VAL A 572 -13.10 -28.53 -19.39
CA VAL A 572 -12.76 -29.62 -18.46
C VAL A 572 -13.94 -29.99 -17.55
N GLY A 573 -14.89 -29.07 -17.39
CA GLY A 573 -16.11 -29.27 -16.58
C GLY A 573 -17.31 -29.88 -17.33
N GLN A 574 -17.17 -30.14 -18.64
CA GLN A 574 -18.09 -30.93 -19.47
C GLN A 574 -17.56 -32.35 -19.63
#